data_20eddc11d7bc1c5e7f071120997fd33a
#
_entry.id   20eddc11d7bc1c5e7f071120997fd33a
#
_cell.length_a   1.000
_cell.length_b   1.000
_cell.length_c   1.000
_cell.angle_alpha   90.00
_cell.angle_beta   90.00
_cell.angle_gamma   90.00
#
_symmetry.space_group_name_H-M   'P 1'
#
loop_
_entity.id
_entity.type
_entity.pdbx_description
1 polymer ?
#
loop_
_entity_poly.entity_id
_entity_poly.type
_entity_poly.pdbx_seq_one_letter_code
_entity_poly.pdbx_strand_id
1 'polypeptide(L)'
;MTAQHGFQATMTAQPGKADELIKLLLDAPSLPHDDCLVFLVSRSASNPDVVHVIEGWTSAEAHSAFFGGEQAQALVAKLQPLLTGESTYTDAVPVGGKATL
;
A
#
# COMPACT_ATOMS: atom_id res chain seq x y z
N MET A 1 0.53 20.67 -0.08
CA MET A 1 1.07 19.79 -1.13
C MET A 1 -0.03 18.89 -1.66
N THR A 2 0.03 18.56 -2.94
CA THR A 2 -0.93 17.67 -3.56
C THR A 2 -0.22 16.40 -4.03
N ALA A 3 -0.95 15.31 -4.07
CA ALA A 3 -0.41 14.06 -4.60
C ALA A 3 -0.28 14.16 -6.11
N GLN A 4 0.92 13.86 -6.61
CA GLN A 4 1.25 13.87 -8.05
C GLN A 4 1.41 12.47 -8.60
N HIS A 5 1.58 11.48 -7.73
CA HIS A 5 1.77 10.09 -8.09
C HIS A 5 0.91 9.21 -7.19
N GLY A 6 0.21 8.27 -7.78
CA GLY A 6 -0.59 7.29 -7.08
C GLY A 6 -0.10 5.87 -7.30
N PHE A 7 -0.43 5.02 -6.37
CA PHE A 7 -0.11 3.60 -6.45
C PHE A 7 -1.26 2.80 -5.84
N GLN A 8 -1.64 1.72 -6.50
CA GLN A 8 -2.72 0.86 -6.04
C GLN A 8 -2.23 -0.58 -5.98
N ALA A 9 -2.52 -1.24 -4.88
CA ALA A 9 -2.22 -2.65 -4.71
C ALA A 9 -3.49 -3.41 -4.37
N THR A 10 -3.67 -4.55 -4.99
CA THR A 10 -4.67 -5.54 -4.59
C THR A 10 -3.90 -6.78 -4.20
N MET A 11 -3.93 -7.11 -2.92
CA MET A 11 -3.17 -8.20 -2.35
C MET A 11 -4.11 -9.31 -1.92
N THR A 12 -3.83 -10.54 -2.34
CA THR A 12 -4.57 -11.71 -1.87
C THR A 12 -3.71 -12.43 -0.86
N ALA A 13 -4.19 -12.49 0.38
CA ALA A 13 -3.49 -13.17 1.45
C ALA A 13 -3.70 -14.68 1.36
N GLN A 14 -2.74 -15.44 1.88
CA GLN A 14 -2.95 -16.85 2.14
C GLN A 14 -4.18 -17.00 3.05
N PRO A 15 -4.94 -18.09 2.95
CA PRO A 15 -6.15 -18.27 3.75
C PRO A 15 -5.90 -18.04 5.24
N GLY A 16 -6.69 -17.16 5.84
CA GLY A 16 -6.61 -16.82 7.26
C GLY A 16 -5.48 -15.85 7.63
N LYS A 17 -4.74 -15.30 6.66
CA LYS A 17 -3.60 -14.41 6.93
C LYS A 17 -3.88 -12.94 6.67
N ALA A 18 -5.10 -12.57 6.28
CA ALA A 18 -5.41 -11.18 5.95
C ALA A 18 -5.28 -10.24 7.17
N ASP A 19 -5.64 -10.69 8.36
CA ASP A 19 -5.53 -9.86 9.57
C ASP A 19 -4.06 -9.51 9.86
N GLU A 20 -3.17 -10.48 9.72
CA GLU A 20 -1.74 -10.27 9.90
C GLU A 20 -1.17 -9.33 8.82
N LEU A 21 -1.59 -9.52 7.57
CA LEU A 21 -1.24 -8.64 6.46
C LEU A 21 -1.66 -7.20 6.72
N ILE A 22 -2.91 -7.00 7.11
CA ILE A 22 -3.46 -5.67 7.41
C ILE A 22 -2.68 -5.00 8.55
N LYS A 23 -2.38 -5.75 9.59
CA LYS A 23 -1.62 -5.23 10.73
C LYS A 23 -0.24 -4.71 10.30
N LEU A 24 0.45 -5.45 9.46
CA LEU A 24 1.75 -5.01 8.92
C LEU A 24 1.61 -3.74 8.07
N LEU A 25 0.57 -3.67 7.24
CA LEU A 25 0.34 -2.51 6.38
C LEU A 25 0.00 -1.26 7.19
N LEU A 26 -0.77 -1.40 8.27
CA LEU A 26 -1.14 -0.28 9.14
C LEU A 26 0.03 0.22 9.99
N ASP A 27 1.12 -0.52 10.04
CA ASP A 27 2.36 -0.15 10.70
C ASP A 27 3.48 0.14 9.69
N ALA A 28 3.12 0.39 8.44
CA ALA A 28 4.08 0.57 7.36
C ALA A 28 4.92 1.84 7.55
N PRO A 29 6.20 1.82 7.19
CA PRO A 29 7.07 3.00 7.29
C PRO A 29 6.68 4.13 6.34
N SER A 30 5.79 3.88 5.37
CA SER A 30 5.22 4.92 4.52
C SER A 30 4.37 5.91 5.29
N LEU A 31 3.68 5.45 6.35
CA LEU A 31 2.70 6.28 7.06
C LEU A 31 3.30 7.56 7.64
N PRO A 32 4.46 7.54 8.31
CA PRO A 32 5.06 8.78 8.81
C PRO A 32 5.91 9.52 7.78
N HIS A 33 6.06 9.01 6.57
CA HIS A 33 6.92 9.63 5.55
C HIS A 33 6.28 10.91 5.01
N ASP A 34 7.03 12.01 4.98
CA ASP A 34 6.52 13.32 4.58
C ASP A 34 5.99 13.37 3.14
N ASP A 35 6.55 12.57 2.26
CA ASP A 35 6.14 12.55 0.86
C ASP A 35 4.97 11.60 0.58
N CYS A 36 4.56 10.81 1.56
CA CYS A 36 3.37 9.96 1.47
C CYS A 36 2.16 10.73 2.00
N LEU A 37 1.27 11.13 1.12
CA LEU A 37 0.11 11.97 1.46
C LEU A 37 -1.16 11.17 1.67
N VAL A 38 -1.25 10.00 1.05
CA VAL A 38 -2.40 9.10 1.17
C VAL A 38 -1.86 7.68 1.33
N PHE A 39 -2.38 6.97 2.31
CA PHE A 39 -2.09 5.56 2.49
C PHE A 39 -3.31 4.91 3.12
N LEU A 40 -4.19 4.37 2.28
CA LEU A 40 -5.46 3.81 2.71
C LEU A 40 -5.47 2.31 2.53
N VAL A 41 -5.72 1.60 3.61
CA VAL A 41 -5.83 0.14 3.61
C VAL A 41 -7.30 -0.24 3.74
N SER A 42 -7.79 -1.10 2.86
CA SER A 42 -9.17 -1.58 2.88
C SER A 42 -9.21 -3.08 2.73
N ARG A 43 -10.17 -3.71 3.38
CA ARG A 43 -10.47 -5.14 3.16
C ARG A 43 -11.61 -5.22 2.15
N SER A 44 -11.52 -6.15 1.21
CA SER A 44 -12.62 -6.39 0.27
C SER A 44 -13.90 -6.76 1.04
N ALA A 45 -15.02 -6.18 0.63
CA ALA A 45 -16.30 -6.47 1.27
C ALA A 45 -16.82 -7.87 0.90
N SER A 46 -16.35 -8.43 -0.20
CA SER A 46 -16.83 -9.72 -0.71
C SER A 46 -15.87 -10.88 -0.46
N ASN A 47 -14.60 -10.59 -0.21
CA ASN A 47 -13.59 -11.63 0.03
C ASN A 47 -12.64 -11.20 1.15
N PRO A 48 -12.74 -11.83 2.35
CA PRO A 48 -11.94 -11.41 3.51
C PRO A 48 -10.43 -11.59 3.35
N ASP A 49 -9.98 -12.34 2.35
CA ASP A 49 -8.55 -12.56 2.09
C ASP A 49 -7.97 -11.51 1.13
N VAL A 50 -8.79 -10.64 0.57
CA VAL A 50 -8.33 -9.61 -0.37
C VAL A 50 -8.24 -8.26 0.33
N VAL A 51 -7.08 -7.61 0.19
CA VAL A 51 -6.77 -6.32 0.80
C VAL A 51 -6.35 -5.35 -0.29
N HIS A 52 -6.90 -4.14 -0.24
CA HIS A 52 -6.56 -3.06 -1.17
C HIS A 52 -5.76 -2.01 -0.45
N VAL A 53 -4.73 -1.48 -1.12
CA VAL A 53 -3.96 -0.34 -0.63
C VAL A 53 -3.97 0.73 -1.71
N ILE A 54 -4.32 1.95 -1.32
CA ILE A 54 -4.26 3.11 -2.20
C ILE A 54 -3.27 4.09 -1.60
N GLU A 55 -2.29 4.51 -2.40
CA GLU A 55 -1.25 5.44 -1.98
C GLU A 55 -1.26 6.69 -2.86
N GLY A 56 -0.91 7.82 -2.25
CA GLY A 56 -0.68 9.07 -2.96
C GLY A 56 0.62 9.68 -2.44
N TRP A 57 1.51 10.06 -3.35
CA TRP A 57 2.84 10.57 -3.06
C TRP A 57 3.06 11.92 -3.73
N THR A 58 3.97 12.72 -3.18
CA THR A 58 4.29 14.03 -3.76
C THR A 58 4.87 13.92 -5.16
N SER A 59 5.58 12.84 -5.47
CA SER A 59 6.13 12.60 -6.81
C SER A 59 6.40 11.11 -7.01
N ALA A 60 6.54 10.70 -8.26
CA ALA A 60 6.93 9.33 -8.61
C ALA A 60 8.35 9.03 -8.10
N GLU A 61 9.23 10.02 -8.16
CA GLU A 61 10.61 9.89 -7.69
C GLU A 61 10.68 9.64 -6.19
N ALA A 62 9.86 10.36 -5.41
CA ALA A 62 9.81 10.17 -3.96
C ALA A 62 9.31 8.77 -3.60
N HIS A 63 8.26 8.29 -4.27
CA HIS A 63 7.75 6.94 -4.07
C HIS A 63 8.81 5.89 -4.42
N SER A 64 9.44 6.04 -5.58
CA SER A 64 10.45 5.11 -6.05
C SER A 64 11.68 5.05 -5.13
N ALA A 65 12.14 6.22 -4.67
CA ALA A 65 13.27 6.31 -3.74
C ALA A 65 12.94 5.64 -2.40
N PHE A 66 11.74 5.88 -1.88
CA PHE A 66 11.30 5.25 -0.63
C PHE A 66 11.18 3.74 -0.78
N PHE A 67 10.55 3.28 -1.86
CA PHE A 67 10.32 1.86 -2.09
C PHE A 67 11.62 1.08 -2.25
N GLY A 68 12.65 1.70 -2.84
CA GLY A 68 13.98 1.09 -2.98
C GLY A 68 14.79 1.08 -1.69
N GLY A 69 14.33 1.74 -0.62
CA GLY A 69 15.05 1.85 0.63
C GLY A 69 14.90 0.63 1.53
N GLU A 70 15.73 0.57 2.57
CA GLU A 70 15.79 -0.57 3.48
C GLU A 70 14.48 -0.79 4.24
N GLN A 71 13.83 0.29 4.68
CA GLN A 71 12.59 0.18 5.46
C GLN A 71 11.46 -0.45 4.66
N ALA A 72 11.28 0.00 3.42
CA ALA A 72 10.25 -0.54 2.54
C ALA A 72 10.56 -1.99 2.17
N GLN A 73 11.82 -2.29 1.87
CA GLN A 73 12.21 -3.65 1.51
C GLN A 73 12.08 -4.62 2.69
N ALA A 74 12.31 -4.16 3.91
CA ALA A 74 12.07 -4.96 5.11
C ALA A 74 10.60 -5.30 5.28
N LEU A 75 9.71 -4.34 4.98
CA LEU A 75 8.27 -4.59 5.01
C LEU A 75 7.88 -5.60 3.93
N VAL A 76 8.36 -5.43 2.70
CA VAL A 76 8.09 -6.37 1.60
C VAL A 76 8.47 -7.79 1.99
N ALA A 77 9.62 -7.96 2.63
CA ALA A 77 10.08 -9.28 3.08
C ALA A 77 9.13 -9.92 4.10
N LYS A 78 8.47 -9.11 4.92
CA LYS A 78 7.48 -9.60 5.89
C LYS A 78 6.14 -9.92 5.24
N LEU A 79 5.77 -9.18 4.18
CA LEU A 79 4.52 -9.39 3.47
C LEU A 79 4.55 -10.64 2.58
N GLN A 80 5.68 -10.91 1.95
CA GLN A 80 5.81 -11.98 0.95
C GLN A 80 5.24 -13.33 1.39
N PRO A 81 5.58 -13.87 2.58
CA PRO A 81 5.07 -15.18 2.97
C PRO A 81 3.57 -15.20 3.27
N LEU A 82 2.95 -14.02 3.41
CA LEU A 82 1.51 -13.91 3.67
C LEU A 82 0.69 -13.83 2.38
N LEU A 83 1.34 -13.62 1.24
CA LEU A 83 0.65 -13.34 -0.02
C LEU A 83 0.57 -14.56 -0.92
N THR A 84 -0.46 -14.58 -1.78
CA THR A 84 -0.56 -15.52 -2.91
C THR A 84 -0.02 -14.84 -4.16
N GLY A 85 0.16 -15.58 -5.25
CA GLY A 85 0.60 -15.04 -6.53
C GLY A 85 -0.44 -14.21 -7.28
N GLU A 86 -1.62 -13.98 -6.70
CA GLU A 86 -2.70 -13.22 -7.33
C GLU A 86 -2.65 -11.73 -7.05
N SER A 87 -1.67 -11.27 -6.29
CA SER A 87 -1.53 -9.84 -5.98
C SER A 87 -1.16 -9.03 -7.22
N THR A 88 -1.76 -7.83 -7.35
CA THR A 88 -1.51 -6.93 -8.47
C THR A 88 -1.13 -5.54 -7.95
N TYR A 89 -0.28 -4.85 -8.71
CA TYR A 89 0.24 -3.53 -8.36
C TYR A 89 0.18 -2.63 -9.59
N THR A 90 -0.32 -1.41 -9.42
CA THR A 90 -0.55 -0.49 -10.54
C THR A 90 -0.23 0.95 -10.13
N ASP A 91 0.54 1.64 -10.96
CA ASP A 91 0.74 3.08 -10.80
C ASP A 91 -0.50 3.81 -11.30
N ALA A 92 -0.78 4.97 -10.69
CA ALA A 92 -1.92 5.81 -11.03
C ALA A 92 -1.52 7.27 -11.03
N VAL A 93 -2.30 8.09 -11.73
CA VAL A 93 -2.13 9.54 -11.75
C VAL A 93 -3.33 10.15 -11.01
N PRO A 94 -3.12 10.73 -9.83
CA PRO A 94 -4.23 11.38 -9.11
C PRO A 94 -4.74 12.58 -9.88
N VAL A 95 -6.05 12.74 -9.95
CA VAL A 95 -6.68 13.87 -10.65
C VAL A 95 -7.46 14.78 -9.71
N GLY A 96 -7.92 14.26 -8.58
CA GLY A 96 -8.70 15.05 -7.65
C GLY A 96 -9.54 14.18 -6.74
N GLY A 97 -10.41 14.80 -5.98
CA GLY A 97 -11.28 14.12 -5.04
C GLY A 97 -11.01 14.53 -3.61
N LYS A 98 -11.47 13.72 -2.66
CA LYS A 98 -11.15 13.96 -1.24
C LYS A 98 -11.08 12.64 -0.49
N ALA A 99 -10.39 12.67 0.63
CA ALA A 99 -10.32 11.54 1.56
C ALA A 99 -10.37 12.07 2.99
N THR A 100 -11.21 11.45 3.79
CA THR A 100 -11.32 11.75 5.22
C THR A 100 -11.44 10.42 5.94
N LEU A 101 -10.53 10.16 6.86
CA LEU A 101 -10.49 8.90 7.61
C LEU A 101 -10.50 9.17 9.10
#